data_a8bf0b24899aacf8b82c770317fb9417
#
_entry.id   a8bf0b24899aacf8b82c770317fb9417
#
_cell.length_a   1.000
_cell.length_b   1.000
_cell.length_c   1.000
_cell.angle_alpha   90.00
_cell.angle_beta   90.00
_cell.angle_gamma   90.00
#
_symmetry.space_group_name_H-M   'P 1'
#
loop_
_entity.id
_entity.type
_entity.pdbx_description
1 polymer ?
#
loop_
_entity_poly.entity_id
_entity_poly.type
_entity_poly.pdbx_seq_one_letter_code
_entity_poly.pdbx_strand_id
1 'polypeptide(L)'
;GAAKPLPPKENVHQPGDGWVDCACGRKHWGTNGASGVLLARRSEKTGEVTHVVMQHRAVWSAEGGTWGIPGGATADGESPIEGALRESYEEANITPEDIDVVGSYCEDHGPWSYTTVFAFERPGHRVEPKANDDESMEIEWVPVDAVPNRKLLTAMRTDWPNFAARLRALAAVR
;
A
#
# COMPACT_ATOMS: atom_id res chain seq x y z
N GLY A 1 -7.75 10.18 -18.32
CA GLY A 1 -9.07 9.82 -17.97
C GLY A 1 -9.90 11.00 -17.60
N ALA A 2 -11.12 10.74 -17.21
CA ALA A 2 -11.98 11.79 -16.71
C ALA A 2 -11.20 12.63 -15.68
N ALA A 3 -11.52 13.91 -15.63
CA ALA A 3 -10.88 14.80 -14.69
C ALA A 3 -11.00 14.22 -13.28
N LYS A 4 -9.88 13.91 -12.68
CA LYS A 4 -9.85 13.42 -11.30
C LYS A 4 -9.86 14.62 -10.39
N PRO A 5 -10.59 14.56 -9.27
CA PRO A 5 -10.48 15.61 -8.28
C PRO A 5 -9.02 15.75 -7.85
N LEU A 6 -8.57 16.96 -7.67
CA LEU A 6 -7.21 17.19 -7.18
C LEU A 6 -7.14 16.85 -5.70
N PRO A 7 -6.00 16.31 -5.23
CA PRO A 7 -5.79 16.12 -3.80
C PRO A 7 -5.96 17.45 -3.04
N PRO A 8 -6.33 17.41 -1.77
CA PRO A 8 -6.33 18.59 -0.92
C PRO A 8 -4.97 19.30 -0.97
N LYS A 9 -4.96 20.61 -0.86
CA LYS A 9 -3.73 21.39 -0.98
C LYS A 9 -2.65 20.98 0.02
N GLU A 10 -3.03 20.59 1.20
CA GLU A 10 -2.11 20.16 2.25
C GLU A 10 -1.42 18.83 1.94
N ASN A 11 -1.95 18.08 0.96
CA ASN A 11 -1.39 16.80 0.55
C ASN A 11 -0.56 16.89 -0.73
N VAL A 12 -0.29 18.12 -1.18
CA VAL A 12 0.45 18.34 -2.43
C VAL A 12 1.84 18.85 -2.10
N HIS A 13 2.74 18.80 -3.08
CA HIS A 13 4.05 19.44 -3.02
C HIS A 13 5.10 18.75 -2.17
N GLN A 14 5.02 17.44 -2.06
CA GLN A 14 6.15 16.62 -1.63
C GLN A 14 7.09 16.43 -2.83
N PRO A 15 8.41 16.40 -2.63
CA PRO A 15 9.33 16.01 -3.70
C PRO A 15 8.94 14.66 -4.29
N GLY A 16 8.86 14.59 -5.61
CA GLY A 16 8.42 13.38 -6.31
C GLY A 16 6.94 13.35 -6.64
N ASP A 17 6.13 14.28 -6.12
CA ASP A 17 4.72 14.37 -6.49
C ASP A 17 4.60 14.91 -7.91
N GLY A 18 3.77 14.25 -8.71
CA GLY A 18 3.54 14.63 -10.10
C GLY A 18 2.97 13.48 -10.90
N TRP A 19 2.44 13.80 -12.07
CA TRP A 19 1.90 12.79 -12.98
C TRP A 19 2.97 12.34 -13.96
N VAL A 20 2.99 11.04 -14.25
CA VAL A 20 3.89 10.41 -15.21
C VAL A 20 3.06 9.79 -16.33
N ASP A 21 3.38 10.13 -17.58
CA ASP A 21 2.82 9.45 -18.74
C ASP A 21 3.56 8.12 -18.91
N CYS A 22 2.82 7.03 -18.81
CA CYS A 22 3.40 5.71 -18.83
C CYS A 22 3.23 5.04 -20.20
N ALA A 23 4.19 4.21 -20.58
CA ALA A 23 4.12 3.39 -21.78
C ALA A 23 2.93 2.42 -21.78
N CYS A 24 2.33 2.14 -20.63
CA CYS A 24 1.11 1.33 -20.52
C CYS A 24 -0.15 2.06 -20.98
N GLY A 25 -0.04 3.33 -21.39
CA GLY A 25 -1.16 4.15 -21.86
C GLY A 25 -1.92 4.88 -20.78
N ARG A 26 -1.46 4.81 -19.54
CA ARG A 26 -2.09 5.48 -18.38
C ARG A 26 -1.17 6.53 -17.81
N LYS A 27 -1.74 7.44 -17.03
CA LYS A 27 -0.96 8.36 -16.20
C LYS A 27 -0.88 7.78 -14.79
N HIS A 28 0.31 7.86 -14.20
CA HIS A 28 0.54 7.42 -12.83
C HIS A 28 1.05 8.58 -11.99
N TRP A 29 0.71 8.55 -10.70
CA TRP A 29 1.15 9.55 -9.75
C TRP A 29 2.50 9.16 -9.16
N GLY A 30 3.44 10.09 -9.18
CA GLY A 30 4.77 9.93 -8.62
C GLY A 30 5.86 9.92 -9.67
N THR A 31 6.65 11.00 -9.72
CA THR A 31 7.74 11.13 -10.71
C THR A 31 8.88 10.14 -10.45
N ASN A 32 9.03 9.67 -9.21
CA ASN A 32 10.01 8.67 -8.81
C ASN A 32 9.37 7.28 -8.61
N GLY A 33 8.17 7.07 -9.18
CA GLY A 33 7.38 5.90 -8.90
C GLY A 33 6.60 6.05 -7.61
N ALA A 34 5.95 4.96 -7.20
CA ALA A 34 5.18 4.91 -5.96
C ALA A 34 5.44 3.60 -5.24
N SER A 35 5.10 3.56 -3.96
CA SER A 35 5.28 2.35 -3.16
C SER A 35 4.28 2.32 -2.01
N GLY A 36 4.01 1.14 -1.48
CA GLY A 36 3.13 0.95 -0.36
C GLY A 36 3.49 -0.27 0.44
N VAL A 37 2.93 -0.38 1.65
CA VAL A 37 3.15 -1.51 2.53
C VAL A 37 1.92 -2.40 2.57
N LEU A 38 2.12 -3.67 2.25
CA LEU A 38 1.13 -4.72 2.52
C LEU A 38 1.52 -5.37 3.84
N LEU A 39 0.88 -4.90 4.91
CA LEU A 39 1.17 -5.37 6.26
C LEU A 39 0.24 -6.52 6.61
N ALA A 40 0.81 -7.63 7.04
CA ALA A 40 0.07 -8.83 7.42
C ALA A 40 0.24 -9.12 8.90
N ARG A 41 -0.82 -9.69 9.49
CA ARG A 41 -0.83 -10.23 10.84
C ARG A 41 -0.80 -11.75 10.77
N ARG A 42 -0.07 -12.35 11.68
CA ARG A 42 0.04 -13.81 11.79
C ARG A 42 -0.59 -14.30 13.07
N SER A 43 -1.16 -15.50 13.02
CA SER A 43 -1.61 -16.17 14.23
C SER A 43 -0.42 -16.48 15.14
N GLU A 44 -0.51 -16.13 16.40
CA GLU A 44 0.52 -16.46 17.39
C GLU A 44 0.64 -17.97 17.62
N LYS A 45 -0.44 -18.70 17.36
CA LYS A 45 -0.48 -20.14 17.56
C LYS A 45 0.08 -20.94 16.39
N THR A 46 -0.29 -20.55 15.16
CA THR A 46 0.04 -21.33 13.95
C THR A 46 1.08 -20.65 13.08
N GLY A 47 1.29 -19.34 13.23
CA GLY A 47 2.15 -18.56 12.33
C GLY A 47 1.51 -18.26 10.98
N GLU A 48 0.31 -18.70 10.73
CA GLU A 48 -0.39 -18.45 9.46
C GLU A 48 -0.85 -17.01 9.35
N VAL A 49 -0.87 -16.50 8.12
CA VAL A 49 -1.39 -15.16 7.82
C VAL A 49 -2.89 -15.13 8.07
N THR A 50 -3.34 -14.19 8.89
CA THR A 50 -4.75 -14.07 9.25
C THR A 50 -5.42 -12.83 8.67
N HIS A 51 -4.72 -11.69 8.69
CA HIS A 51 -5.27 -10.40 8.28
C HIS A 51 -4.24 -9.57 7.55
N VAL A 52 -4.71 -8.64 6.73
CA VAL A 52 -3.87 -7.60 6.12
C VAL A 52 -4.50 -6.24 6.33
N VAL A 53 -3.67 -5.20 6.37
CA VAL A 53 -4.16 -3.83 6.47
C VAL A 53 -4.58 -3.36 5.08
N MET A 54 -5.80 -2.85 4.98
CA MET A 54 -6.36 -2.32 3.74
C MET A 54 -6.81 -0.88 3.93
N GLN A 55 -6.63 -0.08 2.89
CA GLN A 55 -7.04 1.31 2.83
C GLN A 55 -8.26 1.45 1.94
N HIS A 56 -9.33 2.04 2.46
CA HIS A 56 -10.50 2.43 1.69
C HIS A 56 -10.24 3.81 1.10
N ARG A 57 -10.00 3.87 -0.19
CA ARG A 57 -9.56 5.09 -0.86
C ARG A 57 -10.66 6.13 -0.92
N ALA A 58 -10.29 7.39 -0.68
CA ALA A 58 -11.24 8.51 -0.75
C ALA A 58 -11.87 8.60 -2.13
N VAL A 59 -13.13 9.03 -2.17
CA VAL A 59 -13.90 9.09 -3.43
C VAL A 59 -13.31 10.06 -4.45
N TRP A 60 -12.56 11.08 -4.00
CA TRP A 60 -11.91 12.04 -4.89
C TRP A 60 -10.58 11.52 -5.48
N SER A 61 -10.08 10.40 -5.00
CA SER A 61 -8.81 9.86 -5.48
C SER A 61 -8.99 9.01 -6.75
N ALA A 62 -7.87 8.63 -7.35
CA ALA A 62 -7.87 7.70 -8.47
C ALA A 62 -8.53 6.38 -8.06
N GLU A 63 -9.50 5.89 -8.83
CA GLU A 63 -10.31 4.73 -8.48
C GLU A 63 -10.91 4.88 -7.08
N GLY A 64 -11.49 6.04 -6.80
CA GLY A 64 -12.07 6.35 -5.49
C GLY A 64 -13.12 5.35 -5.05
N GLY A 65 -13.20 5.11 -3.75
CA GLY A 65 -14.12 4.16 -3.16
C GLY A 65 -13.66 2.71 -3.26
N THR A 66 -12.50 2.43 -3.85
CA THR A 66 -11.93 1.08 -3.88
C THR A 66 -10.95 0.87 -2.71
N TRP A 67 -10.62 -0.39 -2.48
CA TRP A 67 -9.69 -0.78 -1.42
C TRP A 67 -8.33 -1.14 -2.00
N GLY A 68 -7.28 -0.64 -1.36
CA GLY A 68 -5.90 -0.92 -1.70
C GLY A 68 -5.04 -0.97 -0.45
N ILE A 69 -3.74 -0.72 -0.60
CA ILE A 69 -2.81 -0.67 0.52
C ILE A 69 -2.36 0.77 0.76
N PRO A 70 -1.96 1.12 2.00
CA PRO A 70 -1.39 2.44 2.28
C PRO A 70 -0.10 2.64 1.49
N GLY A 71 0.06 3.79 0.87
CA GLY A 71 1.24 4.11 0.09
C GLY A 71 1.11 5.43 -0.62
N GLY A 72 2.10 5.76 -1.41
CA GLY A 72 2.12 7.00 -2.17
C GLY A 72 3.39 7.16 -2.98
N ALA A 73 3.59 8.38 -3.49
CA ALA A 73 4.73 8.71 -4.32
C ALA A 73 6.05 8.64 -3.54
N THR A 74 7.07 8.07 -4.17
CA THR A 74 8.42 8.03 -3.61
C THR A 74 9.05 9.41 -3.77
N ALA A 75 9.59 9.94 -2.68
CA ALA A 75 10.24 11.25 -2.68
C ALA A 75 11.64 11.16 -3.33
N ASP A 76 12.18 12.34 -3.70
CA ASP A 76 13.53 12.41 -4.26
C ASP A 76 14.55 11.87 -3.24
N GLY A 77 15.42 10.98 -3.70
CA GLY A 77 16.46 10.41 -2.86
C GLY A 77 16.01 9.28 -1.93
N GLU A 78 14.73 8.96 -1.90
CA GLU A 78 14.19 7.83 -1.14
C GLU A 78 14.28 6.54 -1.94
N SER A 79 14.57 5.43 -1.24
CA SER A 79 14.35 4.11 -1.84
C SER A 79 12.84 3.79 -1.83
N PRO A 80 12.37 2.85 -2.65
CA PRO A 80 10.96 2.44 -2.61
C PRO A 80 10.52 1.94 -1.23
N ILE A 81 11.38 1.21 -0.53
CA ILE A 81 11.06 0.71 0.83
C ILE A 81 10.95 1.88 1.81
N GLU A 82 11.89 2.82 1.77
CA GLU A 82 11.83 4.01 2.61
C GLU A 82 10.55 4.81 2.36
N GLY A 83 10.19 4.99 1.09
CA GLY A 83 8.97 5.70 0.70
C GLY A 83 7.71 5.00 1.19
N ALA A 84 7.66 3.67 1.05
CA ALA A 84 6.54 2.88 1.52
C ALA A 84 6.36 2.98 3.03
N LEU A 85 7.45 2.89 3.79
CA LEU A 85 7.41 3.01 5.25
C LEU A 85 6.97 4.40 5.69
N ARG A 86 7.49 5.44 5.04
CA ARG A 86 7.11 6.82 5.33
C ARG A 86 5.62 7.06 5.06
N GLU A 87 5.16 6.67 3.87
CA GLU A 87 3.75 6.88 3.48
C GLU A 87 2.80 6.11 4.39
N SER A 88 3.12 4.86 4.72
CA SER A 88 2.25 4.07 5.60
C SER A 88 2.21 4.62 7.02
N TYR A 89 3.30 5.24 7.49
CA TYR A 89 3.31 5.93 8.78
C TYR A 89 2.42 7.18 8.72
N GLU A 90 2.61 8.01 7.70
CA GLU A 90 1.87 9.26 7.56
C GLU A 90 0.37 9.03 7.36
N GLU A 91 0.00 8.09 6.50
CA GLU A 91 -1.40 7.87 6.13
C GLU A 91 -2.14 6.92 7.06
N ALA A 92 -1.48 5.90 7.55
CA ALA A 92 -2.13 4.76 8.18
C ALA A 92 -1.71 4.51 9.62
N ASN A 93 -0.85 5.35 10.17
CA ASN A 93 -0.36 5.20 11.53
C ASN A 93 0.38 3.87 11.77
N ILE A 94 1.04 3.36 10.74
CA ILE A 94 1.85 2.15 10.84
C ILE A 94 3.27 2.55 11.20
N THR A 95 3.66 2.28 12.45
CA THR A 95 4.98 2.65 12.95
C THR A 95 6.02 1.64 12.52
N PRO A 96 7.12 2.06 11.85
CA PRO A 96 8.13 1.12 11.34
C PRO A 96 8.70 0.17 12.40
N GLU A 97 8.81 0.61 13.64
CA GLU A 97 9.33 -0.20 14.74
C GLU A 97 8.42 -1.37 15.12
N ASP A 98 7.16 -1.33 14.72
CA ASP A 98 6.18 -2.36 15.03
C ASP A 98 6.08 -3.45 13.97
N ILE A 99 6.85 -3.32 12.88
CA ILE A 99 6.75 -4.23 11.75
C ILE A 99 8.13 -4.72 11.29
N ASP A 100 8.15 -5.90 10.66
CA ASP A 100 9.31 -6.46 10.01
C ASP A 100 9.08 -6.52 8.52
N VAL A 101 9.90 -5.82 7.74
CA VAL A 101 9.89 -5.91 6.28
C VAL A 101 10.51 -7.24 5.88
N VAL A 102 9.77 -8.03 5.09
CA VAL A 102 10.19 -9.39 4.73
C VAL A 102 10.36 -9.60 3.23
N GLY A 103 10.00 -8.65 2.42
CA GLY A 103 10.19 -8.73 0.98
C GLY A 103 9.55 -7.57 0.25
N SER A 104 9.67 -7.59 -1.07
CA SER A 104 9.05 -6.58 -1.91
C SER A 104 8.81 -7.13 -3.31
N TYR A 105 7.92 -6.47 -4.05
CA TYR A 105 7.63 -6.79 -5.43
C TYR A 105 7.47 -5.49 -6.20
N CYS A 106 8.28 -5.32 -7.25
CA CYS A 106 8.24 -4.12 -8.09
C CYS A 106 7.56 -4.42 -9.42
N GLU A 107 6.52 -3.65 -9.73
CA GLU A 107 5.91 -3.64 -11.06
C GLU A 107 6.52 -2.48 -11.84
N ASP A 108 7.41 -2.80 -12.77
CA ASP A 108 8.12 -1.81 -13.57
C ASP A 108 7.39 -1.59 -14.89
N HIS A 109 6.88 -0.38 -15.08
CA HIS A 109 6.20 0.04 -16.31
C HIS A 109 7.12 0.88 -17.20
N GLY A 110 8.44 0.87 -16.95
CA GLY A 110 9.41 1.68 -17.66
C GLY A 110 9.54 3.07 -17.02
N PRO A 111 8.79 4.08 -17.49
CA PRO A 111 8.89 5.43 -16.92
C PRO A 111 8.32 5.54 -15.50
N TRP A 112 7.58 4.54 -15.05
CA TRP A 112 6.97 4.52 -13.74
C TRP A 112 6.99 3.11 -13.17
N SER A 113 7.11 2.99 -11.86
CA SER A 113 7.06 1.71 -11.18
C SER A 113 6.28 1.81 -9.88
N TYR A 114 5.72 0.68 -9.45
CA TYR A 114 5.10 0.57 -8.13
C TYR A 114 5.73 -0.59 -7.37
N THR A 115 6.18 -0.31 -6.16
CA THR A 115 6.78 -1.32 -5.29
C THR A 115 5.85 -1.64 -4.12
N THR A 116 5.45 -2.88 -4.00
CA THR A 116 4.71 -3.38 -2.84
C THR A 116 5.70 -3.99 -1.87
N VAL A 117 5.72 -3.47 -0.65
CA VAL A 117 6.61 -3.94 0.42
C VAL A 117 5.82 -4.87 1.32
N PHE A 118 6.28 -6.10 1.47
CA PHE A 118 5.65 -7.08 2.35
C PHE A 118 6.24 -6.97 3.75
N ALA A 119 5.35 -6.88 4.74
CA ALA A 119 5.76 -6.78 6.14
C ALA A 119 4.84 -7.59 7.03
N PHE A 120 5.37 -8.05 8.14
CA PHE A 120 4.59 -8.69 9.20
C PHE A 120 4.63 -7.81 10.45
N GLU A 121 3.50 -7.80 11.17
CA GLU A 121 3.45 -7.22 12.51
C GLU A 121 4.42 -8.01 13.40
N ARG A 122 5.26 -7.29 14.15
CA ARG A 122 6.22 -7.95 15.04
C ARG A 122 5.51 -8.68 16.17
N PRO A 123 6.03 -9.83 16.61
CA PRO A 123 5.50 -10.52 17.78
C PRO A 123 5.44 -9.58 19.00
N GLY A 124 4.30 -9.54 19.67
CA GLY A 124 4.10 -8.68 20.83
C GLY A 124 3.81 -7.22 20.52
N HIS A 125 3.90 -6.81 19.26
CA HIS A 125 3.54 -5.46 18.83
C HIS A 125 2.14 -5.50 18.20
N ARG A 126 1.35 -4.49 18.50
CA ARG A 126 -0.01 -4.41 17.98
C ARG A 126 -0.17 -3.13 17.18
N VAL A 127 -0.24 -3.28 15.88
CA VAL A 127 -0.49 -2.16 14.99
C VAL A 127 -1.98 -1.86 14.98
N GLU A 128 -2.32 -0.62 15.28
CA GLU A 128 -3.71 -0.12 15.19
C GLU A 128 -3.76 0.90 14.06
N PRO A 129 -4.07 0.44 12.83
CA PRO A 129 -4.09 1.35 11.70
C PRO A 129 -5.22 2.36 11.83
N LYS A 130 -4.95 3.56 11.33
CA LYS A 130 -5.88 4.67 11.43
C LYS A 130 -5.71 5.58 10.23
N ALA A 131 -6.82 6.02 9.66
CA ALA A 131 -6.78 7.02 8.60
C ALA A 131 -6.37 8.38 9.20
N ASN A 132 -5.19 8.85 8.83
CA ASN A 132 -4.64 10.08 9.38
C ASN A 132 -4.87 11.32 8.50
N ASP A 133 -5.36 11.12 7.28
CA ASP A 133 -5.59 12.23 6.35
C ASP A 133 -6.84 11.98 5.50
N ASP A 134 -7.09 12.90 4.56
CA ASP A 134 -8.29 12.86 3.71
C ASP A 134 -8.16 11.90 2.53
N GLU A 135 -7.03 11.24 2.36
CA GLU A 135 -6.81 10.30 1.25
C GLU A 135 -7.49 8.96 1.48
N SER A 136 -7.88 8.70 2.73
CA SER A 136 -8.54 7.45 3.11
C SER A 136 -9.85 7.73 3.82
N MET A 137 -10.90 6.97 3.48
CA MET A 137 -12.13 6.99 4.25
C MET A 137 -11.97 6.19 5.53
N GLU A 138 -11.27 5.05 5.43
CA GLU A 138 -10.92 4.23 6.59
C GLU A 138 -9.74 3.34 6.27
N ILE A 139 -9.07 2.86 7.29
CA ILE A 139 -7.98 1.88 7.18
C ILE A 139 -8.24 0.83 8.25
N GLU A 140 -8.25 -0.44 7.87
CA GLU A 140 -8.58 -1.50 8.81
C GLU A 140 -7.85 -2.80 8.51
N TRP A 141 -7.79 -3.67 9.52
CA TRP A 141 -7.38 -5.05 9.34
C TRP A 141 -8.52 -5.82 8.68
N VAL A 142 -8.23 -6.46 7.56
CA VAL A 142 -9.20 -7.26 6.80
C VAL A 142 -8.77 -8.72 6.84
N PRO A 143 -9.66 -9.66 7.19
CA PRO A 143 -9.32 -11.08 7.10
C PRO A 143 -8.83 -11.42 5.70
N VAL A 144 -7.75 -12.17 5.62
CA VAL A 144 -7.09 -12.44 4.34
C VAL A 144 -8.05 -13.10 3.33
N ASP A 145 -8.96 -13.94 3.81
CA ASP A 145 -9.94 -14.61 2.95
C ASP A 145 -11.08 -13.70 2.51
N ALA A 146 -11.26 -12.56 3.18
CA ALA A 146 -12.30 -11.58 2.83
C ALA A 146 -11.81 -10.50 1.86
N VAL A 147 -10.50 -10.42 1.61
CA VAL A 147 -9.94 -9.41 0.70
C VAL A 147 -10.57 -9.47 -0.70
N PRO A 148 -10.74 -10.66 -1.33
CA PRO A 148 -11.37 -10.71 -2.66
C PRO A 148 -12.81 -10.23 -2.70
N ASN A 149 -13.49 -10.15 -1.55
CA ASN A 149 -14.87 -9.68 -1.46
C ASN A 149 -14.99 -8.16 -1.39
N ARG A 150 -13.88 -7.47 -1.22
CA ARG A 150 -13.84 -6.02 -1.24
C ARG A 150 -13.79 -5.51 -2.68
N LYS A 151 -14.29 -4.30 -2.89
CA LYS A 151 -14.14 -3.65 -4.19
C LYS A 151 -12.69 -3.16 -4.30
N LEU A 152 -11.84 -3.99 -4.89
CA LEU A 152 -10.41 -3.73 -4.95
C LEU A 152 -10.03 -2.75 -6.06
N LEU A 153 -9.01 -1.94 -5.79
CA LEU A 153 -8.26 -1.21 -6.80
C LEU A 153 -7.87 -2.21 -7.90
N THR A 154 -7.93 -1.80 -9.17
CA THR A 154 -7.71 -2.70 -10.31
C THR A 154 -6.39 -3.48 -10.20
N ALA A 155 -5.28 -2.79 -9.91
CA ALA A 155 -3.97 -3.44 -9.76
C ALA A 155 -3.97 -4.42 -8.59
N MET A 156 -4.61 -4.05 -7.49
CA MET A 156 -4.69 -4.91 -6.32
C MET A 156 -5.50 -6.19 -6.60
N ARG A 157 -6.58 -6.06 -7.35
CA ARG A 157 -7.38 -7.23 -7.76
C ARG A 157 -6.55 -8.20 -8.60
N THR A 158 -5.78 -7.65 -9.54
CA THR A 158 -4.92 -8.45 -10.41
C THR A 158 -3.84 -9.17 -9.61
N ASP A 159 -3.23 -8.47 -8.66
CA ASP A 159 -2.04 -8.97 -7.96
C ASP A 159 -2.34 -9.73 -6.69
N TRP A 160 -3.54 -9.60 -6.12
CA TRP A 160 -3.85 -10.21 -4.83
C TRP A 160 -3.56 -11.70 -4.73
N PRO A 161 -3.93 -12.54 -5.71
CA PRO A 161 -3.61 -13.98 -5.61
C PRO A 161 -2.10 -14.23 -5.45
N ASN A 162 -1.28 -13.48 -6.18
CA ASN A 162 0.18 -13.56 -6.08
C ASN A 162 0.68 -13.05 -4.72
N PHE A 163 0.15 -11.94 -4.26
CA PHE A 163 0.52 -11.36 -2.97
C PHE A 163 0.15 -12.27 -1.81
N ALA A 164 -1.05 -12.86 -1.85
CA ALA A 164 -1.49 -13.80 -0.83
C ALA A 164 -0.57 -15.03 -0.76
N ALA A 165 -0.22 -15.58 -1.93
CA ALA A 165 0.69 -16.72 -2.01
C ALA A 165 2.08 -16.35 -1.47
N ARG A 166 2.59 -15.17 -1.79
CA ARG A 166 3.90 -14.70 -1.31
C ARG A 166 3.90 -14.50 0.20
N LEU A 167 2.85 -13.89 0.76
CA LEU A 167 2.75 -13.70 2.20
C LEU A 167 2.74 -15.04 2.92
N ARG A 168 1.98 -16.02 2.41
CA ARG A 168 1.92 -17.36 2.99
C ARG A 168 3.26 -18.07 2.92
N ALA A 169 3.96 -17.94 1.80
CA ALA A 169 5.31 -18.51 1.65
C ALA A 169 6.31 -17.87 2.60
N LEU A 170 6.27 -16.55 2.73
CA LEU A 170 7.15 -15.81 3.65
C LEU A 170 6.84 -16.17 5.11
N ALA A 171 5.58 -16.38 5.46
CA ALA A 171 5.18 -16.79 6.80
C ALA A 171 5.66 -18.21 7.13
N ALA A 172 5.68 -19.09 6.14
CA ALA A 172 6.05 -20.51 6.34
C ALA A 172 7.53 -20.72 6.72
N VAL A 173 8.41 -19.76 6.39
CA VAL A 173 9.85 -19.85 6.66
C VAL A 173 10.28 -19.10 7.92
N ARG A 174 9.34 -18.61 8.73
CA ARG A 174 9.64 -17.76 9.90
C ARG A 174 9.20 -18.38 11.23
#